data_1e5d673f29864de7f499bf44029b8939
#
_entry.id   1e5d673f29864de7f499bf44029b8939
#
_cell.length_a   1.000
_cell.length_b   1.000
_cell.length_c   1.000
_cell.angle_alpha   90.00
_cell.angle_beta   90.00
_cell.angle_gamma   90.00
#
_symmetry.space_group_name_H-M   'P 1'
#
loop_
_entity.id
_entity.type
_entity.pdbx_description
1 polymer ?
#
loop_
_entity_poly.entity_id
_entity_poly.type
_entity_poly.pdbx_seq_one_letter_code
_entity_poly.pdbx_strand_id
1 'polypeptide(L)'
;TLSIHGHMVGQQTMLLTRNHHTFSMDATNDMEGFKIHWWSSNWPHLYDIEYELLDENQCVIDHVSSYAGFRIFKTDGSLLMLNLNPVYLKMVLEQGYFRNSGLTYENEEQMIHEIELIRQLGFNGIRVHQKIEDERFYYYCDIMGVMVFLEMPSAYEFKDATIEIVSKEWMEAIKQNY
;
A
#
# COMPACT_ATOMS: atom_id res chain seq x y z
N THR A 1 -6.42 -10.02 14.54
CA THR A 1 -7.52 -9.05 14.72
C THR A 1 -7.47 -8.02 13.63
N LEU A 2 -8.61 -7.59 13.12
CA LEU A 2 -8.78 -6.50 12.16
C LEU A 2 -9.62 -5.41 12.82
N SER A 3 -9.17 -4.18 12.81
CA SER A 3 -9.89 -3.04 13.38
C SER A 3 -9.78 -1.78 12.53
N ILE A 4 -10.68 -0.82 12.75
CA ILE A 4 -10.63 0.51 12.14
C ILE A 4 -11.08 1.55 13.17
N HIS A 5 -10.33 2.64 13.30
CA HIS A 5 -10.61 3.71 14.28
C HIS A 5 -10.83 3.19 15.72
N GLY A 6 -10.11 2.13 16.10
CA GLY A 6 -10.25 1.47 17.39
C GLY A 6 -11.46 0.53 17.54
N HIS A 7 -12.26 0.34 16.49
CA HIS A 7 -13.38 -0.61 16.48
C HIS A 7 -12.96 -1.91 15.81
N MET A 8 -13.10 -3.02 16.53
CA MET A 8 -12.82 -4.35 16.00
C MET A 8 -13.86 -4.74 14.95
N VAL A 9 -13.38 -5.08 13.74
CA VAL A 9 -14.20 -5.49 12.59
C VAL A 9 -14.23 -7.00 12.44
N GLY A 10 -13.13 -7.66 12.80
CA GLY A 10 -13.06 -9.11 12.75
C GLY A 10 -11.90 -9.68 13.56
N GLN A 11 -12.06 -10.91 13.97
CA GLN A 11 -11.03 -11.67 14.67
C GLN A 11 -11.11 -13.14 14.25
N GLN A 12 -9.96 -13.75 14.02
CA GLN A 12 -9.85 -15.16 13.71
C GLN A 12 -8.65 -15.78 14.42
N THR A 13 -8.84 -16.97 14.97
CA THR A 13 -7.77 -17.78 15.57
C THR A 13 -7.66 -19.09 14.80
N MET A 14 -6.44 -19.55 14.53
CA MET A 14 -6.19 -20.80 13.84
C MET A 14 -5.01 -21.54 14.45
N LEU A 15 -5.03 -22.89 14.39
CA LEU A 15 -3.90 -23.71 14.78
C LEU A 15 -2.87 -23.74 13.67
N LEU A 16 -1.63 -23.38 13.98
CA LEU A 16 -0.52 -23.44 13.05
C LEU A 16 0.05 -24.88 13.04
N THR A 17 -0.08 -25.57 11.91
CA THR A 17 0.42 -26.95 11.72
C THR A 17 1.56 -27.07 10.72
N ARG A 18 1.95 -25.96 10.10
CA ARG A 18 3.01 -25.83 9.07
C ARG A 18 3.60 -24.40 9.11
N ASN A 19 4.69 -24.22 8.36
CA ASN A 19 5.38 -22.92 8.30
C ASN A 19 4.65 -21.85 7.45
N HIS A 20 3.61 -22.23 6.70
CA HIS A 20 2.85 -21.32 5.87
C HIS A 20 1.36 -21.62 5.97
N HIS A 21 0.57 -20.61 6.31
CA HIS A 21 -0.88 -20.68 6.40
C HIS A 21 -1.50 -19.50 5.66
N THR A 22 -2.63 -19.75 5.01
CA THR A 22 -3.48 -18.70 4.43
C THR A 22 -4.83 -18.75 5.12
N PHE A 23 -5.32 -17.60 5.51
CA PHE A 23 -6.67 -17.45 6.05
C PHE A 23 -7.36 -16.24 5.39
N SER A 24 -8.68 -16.23 5.39
CA SER A 24 -9.48 -15.11 4.94
C SER A 24 -10.39 -14.64 6.05
N MET A 25 -10.56 -13.34 6.15
CA MET A 25 -11.45 -12.71 7.11
C MET A 25 -12.48 -11.86 6.37
N ASP A 26 -13.73 -11.99 6.72
CA ASP A 26 -14.79 -11.14 6.17
C ASP A 26 -14.80 -9.81 6.94
N ALA A 27 -14.35 -8.76 6.28
CA ALA A 27 -14.34 -7.40 6.82
C ALA A 27 -15.70 -6.70 6.73
N THR A 28 -16.69 -7.33 6.09
CA THR A 28 -18.05 -6.79 5.96
C THR A 28 -18.97 -7.24 7.09
N ASN A 29 -18.58 -8.27 7.82
CA ASN A 29 -19.38 -8.88 8.86
C ASN A 29 -19.19 -8.17 10.20
N ASP A 30 -19.72 -6.96 10.28
CA ASP A 30 -19.61 -6.12 11.44
C ASP A 30 -20.83 -6.31 12.34
N MET A 31 -20.58 -6.50 13.62
CA MET A 31 -21.64 -6.65 14.65
C MET A 31 -22.46 -5.37 14.88
N GLU A 32 -22.08 -4.25 14.28
CA GLU A 32 -22.73 -2.94 14.43
C GLU A 32 -23.27 -2.33 13.12
N GLY A 33 -23.24 -3.05 11.99
CA GLY A 33 -23.74 -2.56 10.70
C GLY A 33 -22.79 -1.58 9.99
N PHE A 34 -21.50 -1.65 10.27
CA PHE A 34 -20.49 -0.92 9.55
C PHE A 34 -20.40 -1.39 8.10
N LYS A 35 -20.31 -0.46 7.22
CA LYS A 35 -19.93 -0.68 5.83
C LYS A 35 -18.42 -0.58 5.74
N ILE A 36 -17.82 -1.29 4.76
CA ILE A 36 -16.41 -1.11 4.44
C ILE A 36 -16.09 0.37 4.27
N HIS A 37 -15.10 0.85 5.00
CA HIS A 37 -14.54 2.18 4.83
C HIS A 37 -13.53 2.14 3.67
N TRP A 38 -13.94 2.68 2.54
CA TRP A 38 -13.11 2.71 1.35
C TRP A 38 -11.99 3.73 1.48
N TRP A 39 -10.79 3.32 1.14
CA TRP A 39 -9.66 4.23 1.02
C TRP A 39 -9.82 5.13 -0.22
N SER A 40 -9.60 6.42 -0.05
CA SER A 40 -9.50 7.39 -1.14
C SER A 40 -8.57 8.54 -0.74
N SER A 41 -8.14 9.35 -1.71
CA SER A 41 -7.25 10.49 -1.41
C SER A 41 -7.85 11.50 -0.44
N ASN A 42 -9.16 11.65 -0.38
CA ASN A 42 -9.84 12.54 0.57
C ASN A 42 -10.17 11.87 1.91
N TRP A 43 -10.28 10.55 1.90
CA TRP A 43 -10.64 9.74 3.05
C TRP A 43 -9.74 8.49 3.07
N PRO A 44 -8.47 8.65 3.52
CA PRO A 44 -7.49 7.55 3.48
C PRO A 44 -7.71 6.56 4.64
N HIS A 45 -8.86 5.89 4.64
CA HIS A 45 -9.19 4.91 5.66
C HIS A 45 -8.29 3.67 5.53
N LEU A 46 -7.59 3.35 6.61
CA LEU A 46 -6.80 2.14 6.75
C LEU A 46 -7.31 1.34 7.95
N TYR A 47 -7.25 0.03 7.81
CA TYR A 47 -7.56 -0.93 8.85
C TYR A 47 -6.28 -1.40 9.50
N ASP A 48 -6.25 -1.41 10.82
CA ASP A 48 -5.15 -1.99 11.59
C ASP A 48 -5.29 -3.51 11.63
N ILE A 49 -4.21 -4.22 11.42
CA ILE A 49 -4.14 -5.68 11.49
C ILE A 49 -3.13 -6.06 12.57
N GLU A 50 -3.61 -6.77 13.57
CA GLU A 50 -2.77 -7.28 14.64
C GLU A 50 -2.68 -8.80 14.54
N TYR A 51 -1.45 -9.29 14.44
CA TYR A 51 -1.11 -10.71 14.46
C TYR A 51 -0.49 -11.06 15.79
N GLU A 52 -1.04 -12.04 16.46
CA GLU A 52 -0.51 -12.56 17.72
C GLU A 52 -0.21 -14.05 17.56
N LEU A 53 1.00 -14.45 17.90
CA LEU A 53 1.37 -15.85 18.03
C LEU A 53 1.20 -16.27 19.48
N LEU A 54 0.38 -17.29 19.71
CA LEU A 54 0.08 -17.79 21.04
C LEU A 54 0.77 -19.14 21.26
N ASP A 55 1.24 -19.38 22.47
CA ASP A 55 1.70 -20.71 22.91
C ASP A 55 0.53 -21.65 23.26
N GLU A 56 0.85 -22.85 23.71
CA GLU A 56 -0.13 -23.86 24.14
C GLU A 56 -0.98 -23.41 25.34
N ASN A 57 -0.49 -22.43 26.11
CA ASN A 57 -1.17 -21.87 27.28
C ASN A 57 -1.97 -20.60 26.95
N GLN A 58 -2.09 -20.25 25.66
CA GLN A 58 -2.73 -19.02 25.16
C GLN A 58 -1.97 -17.74 25.58
N CYS A 59 -0.68 -17.82 25.87
CA CYS A 59 0.15 -16.65 26.11
C CYS A 59 0.72 -16.13 24.81
N VAL A 60 0.69 -14.81 24.61
CA VAL A 60 1.30 -14.17 23.44
C VAL A 60 2.81 -14.30 23.53
N ILE A 61 3.41 -14.92 22.53
CA ILE A 61 4.87 -15.11 22.42
C ILE A 61 5.49 -14.27 21.32
N ASP A 62 4.69 -13.77 20.37
CA ASP A 62 5.10 -12.83 19.33
C ASP A 62 3.89 -11.98 18.88
N HIS A 63 4.18 -10.76 18.41
CA HIS A 63 3.17 -9.81 17.98
C HIS A 63 3.69 -8.99 16.80
N VAL A 64 2.86 -8.86 15.76
CA VAL A 64 3.17 -8.06 14.57
C VAL A 64 1.96 -7.19 14.22
N SER A 65 2.19 -5.90 14.07
CA SER A 65 1.21 -4.94 13.56
C SER A 65 1.41 -4.72 12.07
N SER A 66 0.30 -4.58 11.36
CA SER A 66 0.26 -4.28 9.93
C SER A 66 -0.99 -3.47 9.61
N TYR A 67 -1.21 -3.14 8.36
CA TYR A 67 -2.42 -2.44 7.93
C TYR A 67 -2.92 -2.92 6.57
N ALA A 68 -4.16 -2.55 6.24
CA ALA A 68 -4.75 -2.76 4.92
C ALA A 68 -5.72 -1.64 4.55
N GLY A 69 -5.84 -1.35 3.26
CA GLY A 69 -6.85 -0.45 2.72
C GLY A 69 -7.71 -1.15 1.67
N PHE A 70 -9.00 -0.82 1.63
CA PHE A 70 -9.91 -1.33 0.61
C PHE A 70 -10.18 -0.26 -0.45
N ARG A 71 -9.87 -0.56 -1.70
CA ARG A 71 -10.17 0.32 -2.83
C ARG A 71 -10.45 -0.48 -4.10
N ILE A 72 -11.25 0.09 -4.98
CA ILE A 72 -11.48 -0.42 -6.33
C ILE A 72 -10.99 0.65 -7.30
N PHE A 73 -10.00 0.32 -8.13
CA PHE A 73 -9.53 1.17 -9.20
C PHE A 73 -9.80 0.49 -10.55
N LYS A 74 -10.55 1.15 -11.42
CA LYS A 74 -10.92 0.61 -12.73
C LYS A 74 -11.12 1.72 -13.76
N THR A 75 -11.29 1.34 -15.02
CA THR A 75 -11.75 2.20 -16.10
C THR A 75 -13.22 1.94 -16.42
N ASP A 76 -13.94 3.00 -16.79
CA ASP A 76 -15.28 2.91 -17.38
C ASP A 76 -15.31 3.82 -18.62
N GLY A 77 -15.23 3.21 -19.79
CA GLY A 77 -14.95 3.92 -21.04
C GLY A 77 -13.62 4.66 -20.97
N SER A 78 -13.66 5.99 -21.09
CA SER A 78 -12.50 6.88 -20.98
C SER A 78 -12.28 7.43 -19.57
N LEU A 79 -13.11 7.08 -18.59
CA LEU A 79 -13.03 7.58 -17.23
C LEU A 79 -12.22 6.65 -16.36
N LEU A 80 -11.36 7.23 -15.51
CA LEU A 80 -10.77 6.52 -14.38
C LEU A 80 -11.72 6.59 -13.19
N MET A 81 -11.90 5.45 -12.54
CA MET A 81 -12.84 5.30 -11.44
C MET A 81 -12.11 4.84 -10.18
N LEU A 82 -12.30 5.54 -9.08
CA LEU A 82 -11.89 5.11 -7.74
C LEU A 82 -13.14 4.87 -6.89
N ASN A 83 -13.32 3.66 -6.38
CA ASN A 83 -14.48 3.27 -5.57
C ASN A 83 -15.81 3.59 -6.29
N LEU A 84 -15.86 3.24 -7.59
CA LEU A 84 -17.01 3.45 -8.49
C LEU A 84 -17.36 4.92 -8.79
N ASN A 85 -16.53 5.87 -8.36
CA ASN A 85 -16.70 7.29 -8.66
C ASN A 85 -15.60 7.77 -9.61
N PRO A 86 -15.90 8.66 -10.56
CA PRO A 86 -14.88 9.25 -11.42
C PRO A 86 -13.80 9.95 -10.61
N VAL A 87 -12.55 9.72 -10.95
CA VAL A 87 -11.39 10.38 -10.33
C VAL A 87 -10.56 11.09 -11.40
N TYR A 88 -10.22 12.35 -11.13
CA TYR A 88 -9.27 13.10 -11.94
C TYR A 88 -7.89 13.04 -11.26
N LEU A 89 -6.91 12.45 -11.97
CA LEU A 89 -5.55 12.32 -11.47
C LEU A 89 -4.80 13.63 -11.63
N LYS A 90 -4.45 14.26 -10.53
CA LYS A 90 -3.54 15.41 -10.45
C LYS A 90 -2.22 14.89 -9.89
N MET A 91 -1.33 14.47 -10.80
CA MET A 91 -0.09 13.78 -10.47
C MET A 91 1.11 14.71 -10.58
N VAL A 92 2.06 14.56 -9.67
CA VAL A 92 3.41 15.12 -9.79
C VAL A 92 4.38 14.00 -10.18
N LEU A 93 5.36 14.32 -11.01
CA LEU A 93 6.48 13.41 -11.33
C LEU A 93 7.55 13.53 -10.24
N GLU A 94 7.90 12.41 -9.64
CA GLU A 94 8.97 12.29 -8.66
C GLU A 94 10.08 11.39 -9.26
N GLN A 95 11.31 11.90 -9.33
CA GLN A 95 12.48 11.17 -9.82
C GLN A 95 13.45 10.78 -8.71
N GLY A 96 13.30 11.34 -7.51
CA GLY A 96 14.07 11.00 -6.32
C GLY A 96 15.55 11.33 -6.44
N TYR A 97 15.88 12.54 -6.89
CA TYR A 97 17.26 13.02 -6.90
C TYR A 97 17.49 13.99 -5.73
N PHE A 98 18.22 13.53 -4.73
CA PHE A 98 18.52 14.31 -3.54
C PHE A 98 19.98 14.73 -3.52
N ARG A 99 20.22 15.98 -3.09
CA ARG A 99 21.54 16.61 -3.19
C ARG A 99 22.63 15.85 -2.43
N ASN A 100 22.32 15.35 -1.26
CA ASN A 100 23.30 14.74 -0.35
C ASN A 100 23.27 13.21 -0.37
N SER A 101 22.12 12.63 -0.57
CA SER A 101 21.88 11.17 -0.47
C SER A 101 21.71 10.46 -1.82
N GLY A 102 21.69 11.19 -2.94
CA GLY A 102 21.57 10.60 -4.28
C GLY A 102 20.15 10.23 -4.63
N LEU A 103 19.81 8.94 -4.64
CA LEU A 103 18.49 8.44 -5.06
C LEU A 103 17.57 8.04 -3.89
N THR A 104 17.98 8.29 -2.65
CA THR A 104 17.20 7.97 -1.47
C THR A 104 16.97 9.21 -0.61
N TYR A 105 15.87 9.25 0.12
CA TYR A 105 15.62 10.30 1.10
C TYR A 105 16.73 10.32 2.17
N GLU A 106 17.13 11.51 2.61
CA GLU A 106 18.16 11.66 3.64
C GLU A 106 17.67 11.15 5.01
N ASN A 107 16.38 11.32 5.27
CA ASN A 107 15.71 10.90 6.49
C ASN A 107 14.20 10.83 6.26
N GLU A 108 13.50 10.34 7.25
CA GLU A 108 12.06 10.13 7.22
C GLU A 108 11.27 11.45 7.23
N GLU A 109 11.76 12.46 7.95
CA GLU A 109 11.13 13.78 8.00
C GLU A 109 11.10 14.45 6.62
N GLN A 110 12.16 14.31 5.83
CA GLN A 110 12.20 14.82 4.46
C GLN A 110 11.15 14.14 3.59
N MET A 111 11.01 12.83 3.71
CA MET A 111 10.01 12.03 2.98
C MET A 111 8.58 12.48 3.33
N ILE A 112 8.27 12.57 4.61
CA ILE A 112 6.97 13.03 5.12
C ILE A 112 6.67 14.44 4.61
N HIS A 113 7.63 15.35 4.76
CA HIS A 113 7.47 16.75 4.36
C HIS A 113 7.17 16.90 2.86
N GLU A 114 7.83 16.14 1.99
CA GLU A 114 7.60 16.18 0.55
C GLU A 114 6.20 15.69 0.20
N ILE A 115 5.73 14.58 0.80
CA ILE A 115 4.38 14.07 0.58
C ILE A 115 3.32 15.07 1.08
N GLU A 116 3.54 15.70 2.24
CA GLU A 116 2.67 16.75 2.76
C GLU A 116 2.60 17.94 1.81
N LEU A 117 3.74 18.40 1.29
CA LEU A 117 3.81 19.52 0.35
C LEU A 117 3.04 19.22 -0.95
N ILE A 118 3.18 18.02 -1.47
CA ILE A 118 2.44 17.55 -2.66
C ILE A 118 0.91 17.64 -2.40
N ARG A 119 0.47 17.20 -1.22
CA ARG A 119 -0.94 17.30 -0.82
C ARG A 119 -1.40 18.75 -0.68
N GLN A 120 -0.61 19.61 -0.03
CA GLN A 120 -0.90 21.03 0.16
C GLN A 120 -1.02 21.78 -1.17
N LEU A 121 -0.24 21.42 -2.18
CA LEU A 121 -0.31 21.96 -3.54
C LEU A 121 -1.53 21.44 -4.33
N GLY A 122 -2.33 20.54 -3.75
CA GLY A 122 -3.57 20.04 -4.34
C GLY A 122 -3.41 18.87 -5.29
N PHE A 123 -2.24 18.22 -5.31
CA PHE A 123 -2.05 16.95 -6.01
C PHE A 123 -2.70 15.80 -5.20
N ASN A 124 -3.14 14.78 -5.90
CA ASN A 124 -3.71 13.57 -5.30
C ASN A 124 -2.91 12.30 -5.62
N GLY A 125 -1.77 12.45 -6.28
CA GLY A 125 -0.91 11.33 -6.59
C GLY A 125 0.49 11.72 -7.02
N ILE A 126 1.35 10.72 -7.02
CA ILE A 126 2.76 10.80 -7.39
C ILE A 126 3.02 9.72 -8.44
N ARG A 127 3.73 10.09 -9.51
CA ARG A 127 4.32 9.15 -10.46
C ARG A 127 5.79 9.00 -10.11
N VAL A 128 6.14 7.88 -9.49
CA VAL A 128 7.52 7.52 -9.16
C VAL A 128 8.20 7.01 -10.41
N HIS A 129 9.16 7.80 -10.93
CA HIS A 129 9.74 7.57 -12.25
C HIS A 129 10.91 6.60 -12.20
N GLN A 130 10.70 5.42 -12.79
CA GLN A 130 11.72 4.39 -13.07
C GLN A 130 12.52 3.93 -11.84
N LYS A 131 11.93 3.97 -10.66
CA LYS A 131 12.54 3.50 -9.41
C LYS A 131 11.49 2.92 -8.46
N ILE A 132 11.95 2.16 -7.50
CA ILE A 132 11.17 1.70 -6.35
C ILE A 132 11.66 2.48 -5.14
N GLU A 133 10.77 3.11 -4.42
CA GLU A 133 11.04 3.82 -3.19
C GLU A 133 11.15 2.88 -1.97
N ASP A 134 11.63 3.41 -0.86
CA ASP A 134 11.58 2.79 0.45
C ASP A 134 10.12 2.45 0.84
N GLU A 135 9.89 1.34 1.51
CA GLU A 135 8.54 0.89 1.91
C GLU A 135 7.78 1.95 2.71
N ARG A 136 8.47 2.72 3.55
CA ARG A 136 7.90 3.82 4.34
C ARG A 136 7.30 4.92 3.48
N PHE A 137 7.86 5.17 2.29
CA PHE A 137 7.27 6.12 1.34
C PHE A 137 5.85 5.73 0.96
N TYR A 138 5.62 4.46 0.64
CA TYR A 138 4.28 3.96 0.30
C TYR A 138 3.34 4.00 1.49
N TYR A 139 3.83 3.65 2.68
CA TYR A 139 3.05 3.78 3.92
C TYR A 139 2.58 5.23 4.15
N TYR A 140 3.49 6.21 4.03
CA TYR A 140 3.11 7.62 4.18
C TYR A 140 2.17 8.10 3.08
N CYS A 141 2.32 7.63 1.85
CA CYS A 141 1.34 7.87 0.79
C CYS A 141 -0.03 7.30 1.13
N ASP A 142 -0.09 6.09 1.68
CA ASP A 142 -1.35 5.45 2.07
C ASP A 142 -2.06 6.21 3.19
N ILE A 143 -1.37 6.58 4.27
CA ILE A 143 -1.99 7.31 5.40
C ILE A 143 -2.32 8.76 5.05
N MET A 144 -1.60 9.39 4.12
CA MET A 144 -1.85 10.77 3.68
C MET A 144 -2.79 10.85 2.48
N GLY A 145 -3.25 9.75 1.93
CA GLY A 145 -4.20 9.74 0.81
C GLY A 145 -3.57 10.15 -0.52
N VAL A 146 -2.33 9.74 -0.78
CA VAL A 146 -1.62 10.00 -2.04
C VAL A 146 -1.58 8.72 -2.87
N MET A 147 -2.15 8.77 -4.08
CA MET A 147 -2.05 7.65 -5.03
C MET A 147 -0.63 7.58 -5.61
N VAL A 148 -0.11 6.37 -5.76
CA VAL A 148 1.22 6.16 -6.35
C VAL A 148 1.12 5.38 -7.66
N PHE A 149 1.69 5.95 -8.72
CA PHE A 149 1.98 5.23 -9.96
C PHE A 149 3.45 4.85 -9.93
N LEU A 150 3.70 3.59 -9.63
CA LEU A 150 5.03 3.02 -9.54
C LEU A 150 5.49 2.57 -10.92
N GLU A 151 6.68 3.01 -11.31
CA GLU A 151 7.38 2.50 -12.49
C GLU A 151 8.57 1.63 -12.06
N MET A 152 8.69 0.49 -12.72
CA MET A 152 9.88 -0.33 -12.55
C MET A 152 11.11 0.35 -13.15
N PRO A 153 12.32 0.13 -12.59
CA PRO A 153 13.56 0.58 -13.21
C PRO A 153 13.61 0.16 -14.66
N SER A 154 13.90 1.12 -15.54
CA SER A 154 13.87 0.92 -16.99
C SER A 154 15.28 0.94 -17.59
N ALA A 155 15.48 0.19 -18.67
CA ALA A 155 16.65 0.32 -19.53
C ALA A 155 16.21 0.85 -20.91
N TYR A 156 17.03 1.69 -21.52
CA TYR A 156 16.69 2.33 -22.79
C TYR A 156 16.72 1.38 -23.98
N GLU A 157 17.40 0.25 -23.86
CA GLU A 157 17.49 -0.78 -24.90
C GLU A 157 17.23 -2.16 -24.29
N PHE A 158 16.11 -2.76 -24.64
CA PHE A 158 15.79 -4.16 -24.34
C PHE A 158 15.71 -4.94 -25.67
N LYS A 159 16.30 -6.14 -25.69
CA LYS A 159 15.92 -7.14 -26.70
C LYS A 159 14.63 -7.83 -26.22
N ASP A 160 13.72 -8.16 -27.13
CA ASP A 160 12.41 -8.70 -26.82
C ASP A 160 12.41 -9.85 -25.78
N ALA A 161 13.34 -10.81 -25.94
CA ALA A 161 13.50 -11.91 -25.00
C ALA A 161 13.90 -11.46 -23.57
N THR A 162 14.62 -10.34 -23.47
CA THR A 162 15.06 -9.80 -22.19
C THR A 162 13.91 -9.12 -21.45
N ILE A 163 13.00 -8.45 -22.17
CA ILE A 163 11.83 -7.79 -21.58
C ILE A 163 10.94 -8.80 -20.85
N GLU A 164 10.69 -9.95 -21.48
CA GLU A 164 9.84 -10.98 -20.87
C GLU A 164 10.44 -11.54 -19.57
N ILE A 165 11.75 -11.82 -19.56
CA ILE A 165 12.46 -12.35 -18.39
C ILE A 165 12.42 -11.33 -17.24
N VAL A 166 12.85 -10.10 -17.50
CA VAL A 166 12.91 -9.03 -16.51
C VAL A 166 11.53 -8.70 -15.96
N SER A 167 10.50 -8.68 -16.81
CA SER A 167 9.12 -8.44 -16.35
C SER A 167 8.62 -9.54 -15.42
N LYS A 168 8.95 -10.80 -15.69
CA LYS A 168 8.60 -11.91 -14.79
C LYS A 168 9.33 -11.82 -13.46
N GLU A 169 10.63 -11.57 -13.47
CA GLU A 169 11.43 -11.43 -12.25
C GLU A 169 10.94 -10.28 -11.37
N TRP A 170 10.61 -9.14 -11.97
CA TRP A 170 10.05 -8.00 -11.23
C TRP A 170 8.67 -8.29 -10.65
N MET A 171 7.80 -8.95 -11.40
CA MET A 171 6.48 -9.35 -10.89
C MET A 171 6.58 -10.34 -9.74
N GLU A 172 7.53 -11.26 -9.79
CA GLU A 172 7.76 -12.18 -8.66
C GLU A 172 8.35 -11.44 -7.43
N ALA A 173 9.27 -10.51 -7.64
CA ALA A 173 9.82 -9.69 -6.55
C ALA A 173 8.73 -8.84 -5.87
N ILE A 174 7.82 -8.24 -6.65
CA ILE A 174 6.67 -7.49 -6.11
C ILE A 174 5.78 -8.41 -5.27
N LYS A 175 5.39 -9.57 -5.80
CA LYS A 175 4.52 -10.53 -5.06
C LYS A 175 5.14 -11.05 -3.77
N GLN A 176 6.48 -11.06 -3.66
CA GLN A 176 7.17 -11.54 -2.47
C GLN A 176 7.34 -10.46 -1.40
N ASN A 177 7.30 -9.18 -1.78
CA ASN A 177 7.62 -8.06 -0.90
C ASN A 177 6.43 -7.12 -0.65
N TYR A 178 5.33 -7.31 -1.37
CA TYR A 178 4.10 -6.50 -1.27
C TYR A 178 2.86 -7.41 -1.43
#